data_b9487c480823d411acef20d7648ee390
#
_entry.id   b9487c480823d411acef20d7648ee390
#
_cell.length_a   1.000
_cell.length_b   1.000
_cell.length_c   1.000
_cell.angle_alpha   90.00
_cell.angle_beta   90.00
_cell.angle_gamma   90.00
#
_symmetry.space_group_name_H-M   'P 1'
#
loop_
_entity.id
_entity.type
_entity.pdbx_description
1 polymer ?
#
loop_
_entity_poly.entity_id
_entity_poly.type
_entity_poly.pdbx_seq_one_letter_code
_entity_poly.pdbx_strand_id
1 'polypeptide(L)'
;ATGLNTVWMLLAAMLVFFMQPGFALVEAGFIRTKNTANVLMKNLVDFMFGSILFWFIGFGLMFGIGGFVGAPHFFNLEAMDKIIDNGLPIEGFLIFQTVFCATAATIVSGAMAERTKFSMYLVYTVFISVLIYPVSGHWTWGGGWLMNGDEGSFMMRTFGTTFHDFAGSTVVHSVGGWIALVGAAILGPRIGKYGKDGKSRAIPGQSLTLA
;
A
#
# COMPACT_ATOMS: atom_id res chain seq x y z
N ALA A 1 24.51 2.97 -18.07
CA ALA A 1 23.27 2.22 -17.73
C ALA A 1 22.62 2.76 -16.46
N THR A 2 23.35 2.97 -15.36
CA THR A 2 22.79 3.42 -14.06
C THR A 2 21.97 4.71 -14.15
N GLY A 3 22.49 5.74 -14.83
CA GLY A 3 21.78 7.03 -14.95
C GLY A 3 20.43 6.89 -15.67
N LEU A 4 20.35 6.13 -16.75
CA LEU A 4 19.09 5.88 -17.47
C LEU A 4 18.09 5.10 -16.62
N ASN A 5 18.56 4.07 -15.92
CA ASN A 5 17.73 3.26 -15.02
C ASN A 5 17.19 4.09 -13.86
N THR A 6 18.00 5.01 -13.32
CA THR A 6 17.58 5.95 -12.26
C THR A 6 16.48 6.89 -12.75
N VAL A 7 16.65 7.48 -13.95
CA VAL A 7 15.62 8.34 -14.55
C VAL A 7 14.34 7.55 -14.78
N TRP A 8 14.43 6.34 -15.31
CA TRP A 8 13.27 5.47 -15.53
C TRP A 8 12.53 5.16 -14.22
N MET A 9 13.27 4.79 -13.17
CA MET A 9 12.70 4.52 -11.85
C MET A 9 12.01 5.77 -11.26
N LEU A 10 12.64 6.95 -11.36
CA LEU A 10 12.05 8.19 -10.83
C LEU A 10 10.80 8.61 -11.60
N LEU A 11 10.78 8.44 -12.92
CA LEU A 11 9.56 8.66 -13.73
C LEU A 11 8.45 7.71 -13.31
N ALA A 12 8.76 6.43 -13.11
CA ALA A 12 7.80 5.46 -12.59
C ALA A 12 7.31 5.83 -11.19
N ALA A 13 8.20 6.27 -10.29
CA ALA A 13 7.83 6.75 -8.96
C ALA A 13 6.86 7.94 -9.02
N MET A 14 7.10 8.90 -9.92
CA MET A 14 6.18 10.03 -10.14
C MET A 14 4.80 9.54 -10.61
N LEU A 15 4.74 8.60 -11.55
CA LEU A 15 3.47 8.05 -12.04
C LEU A 15 2.71 7.32 -10.93
N VAL A 16 3.40 6.54 -10.10
CA VAL A 16 2.79 5.89 -8.94
C VAL A 16 2.35 6.91 -7.89
N PHE A 17 3.12 7.98 -7.68
CA PHE A 17 2.72 9.09 -6.80
C PHE A 17 1.41 9.73 -7.26
N PHE A 18 1.18 9.89 -8.57
CA PHE A 18 -0.08 10.38 -9.11
C PHE A 18 -1.29 9.49 -8.81
N MET A 19 -1.08 8.25 -8.37
CA MET A 19 -2.17 7.41 -7.86
C MET A 19 -2.79 7.99 -6.58
N GLN A 20 -2.04 8.74 -5.77
CA GLN A 20 -2.57 9.35 -4.54
C GLN A 20 -3.68 10.37 -4.84
N PRO A 21 -3.47 11.42 -5.66
CA PRO A 21 -4.56 12.30 -6.06
C PRO A 21 -5.64 11.59 -6.87
N GLY A 22 -5.28 10.56 -7.67
CA GLY A 22 -6.25 9.73 -8.40
C GLY A 22 -7.23 9.03 -7.46
N PHE A 23 -6.75 8.32 -6.45
CA PHE A 23 -7.60 7.70 -5.43
C PHE A 23 -8.41 8.72 -4.65
N ALA A 24 -7.79 9.86 -4.27
CA ALA A 24 -8.49 10.92 -3.57
C ALA A 24 -9.69 11.45 -4.37
N LEU A 25 -9.55 11.64 -5.68
CA LEU A 25 -10.62 12.09 -6.58
C LEU A 25 -11.70 11.01 -6.75
N VAL A 26 -11.32 9.78 -7.03
CA VAL A 26 -12.26 8.65 -7.16
C VAL A 26 -13.07 8.46 -5.87
N GLU A 27 -12.41 8.44 -4.72
CA GLU A 27 -13.09 8.33 -3.44
C GLU A 27 -14.02 9.53 -3.17
N ALA A 28 -13.55 10.76 -3.43
CA ALA A 28 -14.37 11.96 -3.31
C ALA A 28 -15.59 11.93 -4.25
N GLY A 29 -15.43 11.35 -5.44
CA GLY A 29 -16.52 11.18 -6.42
C GLY A 29 -17.60 10.20 -5.96
N PHE A 30 -17.22 9.08 -5.34
CA PHE A 30 -18.16 8.02 -4.92
C PHE A 30 -18.81 8.23 -3.55
N ILE A 31 -18.40 9.21 -2.78
CA ILE A 31 -19.00 9.55 -1.49
C ILE A 31 -19.96 10.73 -1.62
N ARG A 32 -20.71 11.00 -0.53
CA ARG A 32 -21.54 12.21 -0.47
C ARG A 32 -20.65 13.45 -0.38
N THR A 33 -20.95 14.48 -1.15
CA THR A 33 -20.19 15.73 -1.25
C THR A 33 -19.86 16.36 0.10
N LYS A 34 -20.73 16.25 1.10
CA LYS A 34 -20.48 16.74 2.47
C LYS A 34 -19.27 16.09 3.16
N ASN A 35 -18.84 14.92 2.69
CA ASN A 35 -17.73 14.16 3.26
C ASN A 35 -16.43 14.30 2.45
N THR A 36 -16.44 15.03 1.33
CA THR A 36 -15.30 15.20 0.42
C THR A 36 -14.06 15.70 1.15
N ALA A 37 -14.18 16.76 1.93
CA ALA A 37 -13.05 17.31 2.69
C ALA A 37 -12.45 16.30 3.68
N ASN A 38 -13.27 15.48 4.32
CA ASN A 38 -12.81 14.44 5.23
C ASN A 38 -12.02 13.36 4.50
N VAL A 39 -12.48 12.94 3.32
CA VAL A 39 -11.79 11.91 2.52
C VAL A 39 -10.49 12.45 1.94
N LEU A 40 -10.49 13.65 1.39
CA LEU A 40 -9.26 14.27 0.89
C LEU A 40 -8.21 14.44 2.00
N MET A 41 -8.63 14.86 3.19
CA MET A 41 -7.75 14.96 4.36
C MET A 41 -7.21 13.58 4.77
N LYS A 42 -8.04 12.53 4.76
CA LYS A 42 -7.60 11.16 5.04
C LYS A 42 -6.51 10.71 4.07
N ASN A 43 -6.71 10.87 2.77
CA ASN A 43 -5.73 10.50 1.76
C ASN A 43 -4.40 11.26 1.93
N LEU A 44 -4.47 12.57 2.21
CA LEU A 44 -3.27 13.37 2.45
C LEU A 44 -2.50 12.90 3.69
N VAL A 45 -3.20 12.69 4.79
CA VAL A 45 -2.60 12.26 6.06
C VAL A 45 -2.06 10.84 5.96
N ASP A 46 -2.76 9.95 5.24
CA ASP A 46 -2.31 8.59 4.96
C ASP A 46 -0.97 8.58 4.23
N PHE A 47 -0.87 9.36 3.17
CA PHE A 47 0.39 9.53 2.45
C PHE A 47 1.51 10.06 3.37
N MET A 48 1.24 11.11 4.15
CA MET A 48 2.26 11.72 5.03
C MET A 48 2.73 10.76 6.11
N PHE A 49 1.80 10.18 6.87
CA PHE A 49 2.13 9.26 7.96
C PHE A 49 2.70 7.94 7.43
N GLY A 50 2.07 7.37 6.40
CA GLY A 50 2.53 6.14 5.78
C GLY A 50 3.95 6.25 5.26
N SER A 51 4.29 7.36 4.61
CA SER A 51 5.65 7.61 4.09
C SER A 51 6.69 7.67 5.19
N ILE A 52 6.43 8.42 6.27
CA ILE A 52 7.38 8.54 7.38
C ILE A 52 7.56 7.20 8.09
N LEU A 53 6.47 6.50 8.36
CA LEU A 53 6.49 5.22 9.06
C LEU A 53 7.15 4.11 8.23
N PHE A 54 6.86 4.09 6.94
CA PHE A 54 7.51 3.15 6.03
C PHE A 54 9.00 3.41 5.93
N TRP A 55 9.42 4.66 5.78
CA TRP A 55 10.83 5.03 5.79
C TRP A 55 11.51 4.65 7.11
N PHE A 56 10.87 4.94 8.24
CA PHE A 56 11.47 4.71 9.56
C PHE A 56 11.62 3.22 9.89
N ILE A 57 10.58 2.41 9.64
CA ILE A 57 10.55 0.99 10.03
C ILE A 57 10.28 0.09 8.84
N GLY A 58 9.25 0.39 8.06
CA GLY A 58 8.71 -0.50 7.04
C GLY A 58 9.72 -0.89 5.96
N PHE A 59 10.52 0.05 5.50
CA PHE A 59 11.53 -0.18 4.46
C PHE A 59 12.56 -1.22 4.89
N GLY A 60 13.06 -1.13 6.13
CA GLY A 60 13.98 -2.12 6.68
C GLY A 60 13.33 -3.50 6.85
N LEU A 61 12.08 -3.55 7.34
CA LEU A 61 11.34 -4.81 7.45
C LEU A 61 11.05 -5.45 6.09
N MET A 62 10.87 -4.64 5.05
CA MET A 62 10.57 -5.14 3.70
C MET A 62 11.82 -5.61 2.96
N PHE A 63 12.91 -4.84 3.01
CA PHE A 63 14.12 -5.08 2.20
C PHE A 63 15.35 -5.47 3.00
N GLY A 64 15.26 -5.53 4.33
CA GLY A 64 16.32 -6.00 5.18
C GLY A 64 16.54 -7.52 5.09
N ILE A 65 17.67 -8.00 5.60
CA ILE A 65 18.01 -9.41 5.62
C ILE A 65 17.12 -10.15 6.61
N GLY A 66 16.47 -11.23 6.17
CA GLY A 66 15.62 -12.08 7.00
C GLY A 66 14.90 -13.13 6.16
N GLY A 67 14.39 -14.20 6.79
CA GLY A 67 13.65 -15.26 6.08
C GLY A 67 12.16 -14.97 5.95
N PHE A 68 11.52 -14.57 7.04
CA PHE A 68 10.09 -14.27 7.08
C PHE A 68 9.79 -12.76 7.06
N VAL A 69 10.66 -11.98 7.65
CA VAL A 69 10.64 -10.51 7.68
C VAL A 69 12.07 -10.01 7.75
N GLY A 70 12.36 -8.89 7.13
CA GLY A 70 13.67 -8.24 7.18
C GLY A 70 13.96 -7.62 8.54
N ALA A 71 15.23 -7.39 8.84
CA ALA A 71 15.65 -6.67 10.03
C ALA A 71 15.34 -5.17 9.90
N PRO A 72 14.84 -4.50 10.95
CA PRO A 72 14.61 -3.06 10.90
C PRO A 72 15.94 -2.30 10.85
N HIS A 73 16.01 -1.27 10.03
CA HIS A 73 17.19 -0.44 9.83
C HIS A 73 16.93 1.07 10.04
N PHE A 74 15.98 1.44 10.84
CA PHE A 74 15.62 2.79 11.31
C PHE A 74 16.36 3.96 10.64
N PHE A 75 15.88 4.43 9.48
CA PHE A 75 16.50 5.52 8.67
C PHE A 75 17.95 5.28 8.20
N ASN A 76 18.53 4.11 8.41
CA ASN A 76 19.92 3.82 8.03
C ASN A 76 20.00 3.43 6.54
N LEU A 77 19.96 4.41 5.65
CA LEU A 77 20.02 4.19 4.21
C LEU A 77 21.36 3.63 3.74
N GLU A 78 22.46 3.99 4.38
CA GLU A 78 23.79 3.44 4.03
C GLU A 78 23.86 1.92 4.25
N ALA A 79 23.26 1.43 5.34
CA ALA A 79 23.17 -0.01 5.57
C ALA A 79 22.23 -0.68 4.56
N MET A 80 21.13 -0.03 4.22
CA MET A 80 20.16 -0.54 3.25
C MET A 80 20.73 -0.58 1.84
N ASP A 81 21.52 0.41 1.44
CA ASP A 81 22.20 0.45 0.14
C ASP A 81 23.11 -0.76 -0.06
N LYS A 82 23.87 -1.13 0.97
CA LYS A 82 24.74 -2.32 0.98
C LYS A 82 23.97 -3.64 0.93
N ILE A 83 22.74 -3.68 1.47
CA ILE A 83 21.90 -4.88 1.50
C ILE A 83 21.18 -5.07 0.17
N ILE A 84 20.62 -3.99 -0.39
CA ILE A 84 19.78 -4.04 -1.59
C ILE A 84 20.63 -4.21 -2.85
N ASP A 85 21.75 -3.52 -2.95
CA ASP A 85 22.77 -3.59 -4.03
C ASP A 85 22.18 -3.80 -5.44
N ASN A 86 21.12 -3.04 -5.76
CA ASN A 86 20.43 -3.14 -7.07
C ASN A 86 21.02 -2.21 -8.14
N GLY A 87 22.10 -1.52 -7.84
CA GLY A 87 22.78 -0.59 -8.73
C GLY A 87 22.02 0.72 -8.99
N LEU A 88 21.02 1.03 -8.16
CA LEU A 88 20.24 2.27 -8.19
C LEU A 88 20.50 3.08 -6.93
N PRO A 89 20.39 4.43 -6.98
CA PRO A 89 20.48 5.25 -5.78
C PRO A 89 19.42 4.85 -4.76
N ILE A 90 19.85 4.57 -3.53
CA ILE A 90 18.98 4.05 -2.47
C ILE A 90 17.84 5.01 -2.13
N GLU A 91 18.08 6.32 -2.19
CA GLU A 91 17.06 7.35 -1.94
C GLU A 91 15.97 7.30 -3.01
N GLY A 92 16.34 7.11 -4.27
CA GLY A 92 15.39 6.95 -5.37
C GLY A 92 14.58 5.67 -5.22
N PHE A 93 15.22 4.57 -4.86
CA PHE A 93 14.54 3.30 -4.61
C PHE A 93 13.60 3.41 -3.39
N LEU A 94 14.00 4.06 -2.32
CA LEU A 94 13.14 4.33 -1.16
C LEU A 94 11.90 5.12 -1.56
N ILE A 95 12.04 6.22 -2.32
CA ILE A 95 10.90 7.01 -2.79
C ILE A 95 9.96 6.14 -3.63
N PHE A 96 10.50 5.37 -4.55
CA PHE A 96 9.72 4.47 -5.40
C PHE A 96 8.92 3.45 -4.59
N GLN A 97 9.52 2.82 -3.58
CA GLN A 97 8.84 1.86 -2.72
C GLN A 97 7.85 2.53 -1.74
N THR A 98 8.14 3.74 -1.29
CA THR A 98 7.27 4.51 -0.39
C THR A 98 5.92 4.82 -1.04
N VAL A 99 5.91 5.23 -2.31
CA VAL A 99 4.65 5.53 -3.02
C VAL A 99 3.78 4.31 -3.23
N PHE A 100 4.33 3.11 -3.34
CA PHE A 100 3.59 1.86 -3.37
C PHE A 100 2.99 1.51 -2.00
N CYS A 101 3.74 1.69 -0.92
CA CYS A 101 3.23 1.48 0.44
C CYS A 101 2.02 2.39 0.72
N ALA A 102 2.15 3.68 0.40
CA ALA A 102 1.07 4.64 0.54
C ALA A 102 -0.16 4.24 -0.30
N THR A 103 0.05 3.71 -1.50
CA THR A 103 -1.05 3.22 -2.35
C THR A 103 -1.79 2.04 -1.71
N ALA A 104 -1.08 1.08 -1.12
CA ALA A 104 -1.72 -0.05 -0.44
C ALA A 104 -2.63 0.42 0.72
N ALA A 105 -2.20 1.42 1.49
CA ALA A 105 -3.00 2.00 2.55
C ALA A 105 -4.22 2.78 2.02
N THR A 106 -4.04 3.56 0.96
CA THR A 106 -5.10 4.34 0.33
C THR A 106 -6.22 3.45 -0.26
N ILE A 107 -5.91 2.29 -0.83
CA ILE A 107 -6.92 1.34 -1.33
C ILE A 107 -7.95 0.99 -0.24
N VAL A 108 -7.50 0.85 1.00
CA VAL A 108 -8.38 0.54 2.14
C VAL A 108 -9.34 1.67 2.47
N SER A 109 -8.91 2.92 2.26
CA SER A 109 -9.68 4.14 2.54
C SER A 109 -11.05 4.12 1.88
N GLY A 110 -11.10 3.83 0.58
CA GLY A 110 -12.35 3.80 -0.19
C GLY A 110 -13.37 2.81 0.34
N ALA A 111 -12.93 1.61 0.72
CA ALA A 111 -13.80 0.58 1.28
C ALA A 111 -14.40 0.98 2.64
N MET A 112 -13.69 1.78 3.42
CA MET A 112 -14.12 2.24 4.75
C MET A 112 -14.72 3.65 4.75
N ALA A 113 -14.82 4.29 3.59
CA ALA A 113 -15.33 5.65 3.46
C ALA A 113 -16.73 5.80 4.06
N GLU A 114 -16.99 6.94 4.71
CA GLU A 114 -18.24 7.30 5.39
C GLU A 114 -18.62 6.41 6.60
N ARG A 115 -17.77 5.48 7.04
CA ARG A 115 -18.05 4.50 8.11
C ARG A 115 -17.01 4.49 9.21
N THR A 116 -15.82 5.06 8.97
CA THR A 116 -14.68 5.01 9.88
C THR A 116 -14.40 6.37 10.47
N LYS A 117 -14.13 6.43 11.79
CA LYS A 117 -13.62 7.62 12.44
C LYS A 117 -12.23 7.96 11.94
N PHE A 118 -11.90 9.25 11.83
CA PHE A 118 -10.60 9.73 11.37
C PHE A 118 -9.43 9.15 12.19
N SER A 119 -9.56 9.12 13.52
CA SER A 119 -8.53 8.56 14.40
C SER A 119 -8.25 7.08 14.15
N MET A 120 -9.29 6.29 13.89
CA MET A 120 -9.12 4.87 13.57
C MET A 120 -8.47 4.66 12.20
N TYR A 121 -8.70 5.61 11.28
CA TYR A 121 -8.02 5.64 10.00
C TYR A 121 -6.49 5.77 10.20
N LEU A 122 -6.04 6.68 11.04
CA LEU A 122 -4.62 6.83 11.36
C LEU A 122 -4.03 5.56 11.99
N VAL A 123 -4.76 4.91 12.88
CA VAL A 123 -4.31 3.68 13.53
C VAL A 123 -4.06 2.58 12.50
N TYR A 124 -5.00 2.33 11.59
CA TYR A 124 -4.76 1.27 10.60
C TYR A 124 -3.65 1.62 9.60
N THR A 125 -3.48 2.91 9.23
CA THR A 125 -2.37 3.36 8.40
C THR A 125 -1.02 2.99 9.03
N VAL A 126 -0.87 3.18 10.34
CA VAL A 126 0.33 2.74 11.08
C VAL A 126 0.55 1.23 10.90
N PHE A 127 -0.47 0.42 11.16
CA PHE A 127 -0.34 -1.04 11.02
C PHE A 127 -0.05 -1.49 9.60
N ILE A 128 -0.65 -0.86 8.61
CA ILE A 128 -0.38 -1.17 7.20
C ILE A 128 1.06 -0.83 6.85
N SER A 129 1.50 0.39 7.15
CA SER A 129 2.81 0.89 6.70
C SER A 129 4.00 0.28 7.46
N VAL A 130 3.80 -0.14 8.71
CA VAL A 130 4.87 -0.67 9.56
C VAL A 130 4.90 -2.21 9.55
N LEU A 131 3.75 -2.87 9.42
CA LEU A 131 3.67 -4.31 9.64
C LEU A 131 3.14 -5.07 8.41
N ILE A 132 1.89 -4.82 8.02
CA ILE A 132 1.21 -5.69 7.04
C ILE A 132 1.86 -5.60 5.67
N TYR A 133 2.03 -4.39 5.15
CA TYR A 133 2.63 -4.16 3.85
C TYR A 133 4.10 -4.57 3.80
N PRO A 134 4.98 -4.16 4.75
CA PRO A 134 6.37 -4.58 4.73
C PRO A 134 6.58 -6.09 4.83
N VAL A 135 5.82 -6.78 5.67
CA VAL A 135 5.95 -8.25 5.83
C VAL A 135 5.55 -8.96 4.53
N SER A 136 4.39 -8.64 3.97
CA SER A 136 3.93 -9.24 2.71
C SER A 136 4.83 -8.86 1.52
N GLY A 137 5.33 -7.62 1.51
CA GLY A 137 6.28 -7.15 0.52
C GLY A 137 7.66 -7.84 0.62
N HIS A 138 8.11 -8.12 1.84
CA HIS A 138 9.33 -8.89 2.05
C HIS A 138 9.25 -10.28 1.42
N TRP A 139 8.12 -10.96 1.58
CA TRP A 139 7.94 -12.30 0.98
C TRP A 139 8.10 -12.31 -0.53
N THR A 140 7.72 -11.24 -1.21
CA THR A 140 7.58 -11.17 -2.68
C THR A 140 8.68 -10.36 -3.34
N TRP A 141 9.06 -9.21 -2.76
CA TRP A 141 10.05 -8.28 -3.34
C TRP A 141 11.33 -8.13 -2.51
N GLY A 142 11.26 -8.49 -1.22
CA GLY A 142 12.36 -8.29 -0.28
C GLY A 142 13.28 -9.51 -0.11
N GLY A 143 13.22 -10.49 -0.99
CA GLY A 143 14.06 -11.70 -0.90
C GLY A 143 13.52 -12.78 0.07
N GLY A 144 12.26 -12.65 0.53
CA GLY A 144 11.63 -13.61 1.44
C GLY A 144 11.22 -14.93 0.76
N TRP A 145 10.47 -15.74 1.47
CA TRP A 145 10.22 -17.14 1.14
C TRP A 145 9.50 -17.40 -0.18
N LEU A 146 8.69 -16.46 -0.69
CA LEU A 146 8.04 -16.59 -2.00
C LEU A 146 9.00 -16.32 -3.16
N MET A 147 10.02 -15.50 -2.94
CA MET A 147 11.04 -15.14 -3.95
C MET A 147 12.25 -16.08 -3.91
N ASN A 148 12.38 -16.90 -2.88
CA ASN A 148 13.54 -17.78 -2.72
C ASN A 148 13.59 -18.84 -3.82
N GLY A 149 14.62 -18.75 -4.68
CA GLY A 149 14.87 -19.65 -5.81
C GLY A 149 15.78 -20.84 -5.50
N ASP A 150 16.18 -21.07 -4.25
CA ASP A 150 16.99 -22.22 -3.86
C ASP A 150 16.22 -23.52 -4.15
N GLU A 151 16.90 -24.55 -4.67
CA GLU A 151 16.28 -25.85 -5.00
C GLU A 151 15.55 -26.49 -3.80
N GLY A 152 16.04 -26.24 -2.59
CA GLY A 152 15.43 -26.70 -1.35
C GLY A 152 14.28 -25.85 -0.81
N SER A 153 13.97 -24.70 -1.42
CA SER A 153 12.92 -23.80 -0.97
C SER A 153 11.52 -24.38 -1.16
N PHE A 154 10.55 -23.89 -0.38
CA PHE A 154 9.16 -24.30 -0.51
C PHE A 154 8.62 -24.09 -1.93
N MET A 155 8.89 -22.94 -2.53
CA MET A 155 8.39 -22.60 -3.85
C MET A 155 8.98 -23.51 -4.93
N MET A 156 10.30 -23.69 -4.92
CA MET A 156 10.96 -24.54 -5.91
C MET A 156 10.55 -26.00 -5.79
N ARG A 157 10.43 -26.56 -4.57
CA ARG A 157 9.99 -27.94 -4.36
C ARG A 157 8.52 -28.18 -4.71
N THR A 158 7.65 -27.18 -4.52
CA THR A 158 6.20 -27.36 -4.71
C THR A 158 5.76 -27.00 -6.10
N PHE A 159 6.31 -25.92 -6.68
CA PHE A 159 5.85 -25.34 -7.94
C PHE A 159 6.93 -25.33 -9.06
N GLY A 160 8.17 -25.63 -8.72
CA GLY A 160 9.30 -25.57 -9.67
C GLY A 160 9.68 -24.17 -10.11
N THR A 161 9.15 -23.13 -9.46
CA THR A 161 9.40 -21.71 -9.78
C THR A 161 9.17 -20.84 -8.55
N THR A 162 9.70 -19.62 -8.59
CA THR A 162 9.42 -18.59 -7.58
C THR A 162 8.13 -17.83 -7.90
N PHE A 163 7.55 -17.21 -6.89
CA PHE A 163 6.44 -16.28 -7.08
C PHE A 163 6.95 -14.97 -7.69
N HIS A 164 6.23 -14.44 -8.68
CA HIS A 164 6.59 -13.19 -9.33
C HIS A 164 5.43 -12.21 -9.31
N ASP A 165 5.66 -11.04 -8.73
CA ASP A 165 4.78 -9.87 -8.81
C ASP A 165 5.56 -8.71 -9.43
N PHE A 166 5.21 -8.33 -10.65
CA PHE A 166 5.96 -7.31 -11.39
C PHE A 166 5.68 -5.89 -10.90
N ALA A 167 4.41 -5.53 -10.78
CA ALA A 167 4.00 -4.15 -10.54
C ALA A 167 3.12 -3.96 -9.29
N GLY A 168 3.06 -4.93 -8.39
CA GLY A 168 2.32 -4.81 -7.14
C GLY A 168 0.87 -5.29 -7.19
N SER A 169 0.50 -6.14 -8.14
CA SER A 169 -0.84 -6.74 -8.17
C SER A 169 -1.17 -7.47 -6.86
N THR A 170 -0.19 -8.16 -6.29
CA THR A 170 -0.31 -8.84 -5.01
C THR A 170 0.18 -7.97 -3.86
N VAL A 171 1.41 -7.46 -3.93
CA VAL A 171 2.05 -6.73 -2.83
C VAL A 171 1.28 -5.46 -2.46
N VAL A 172 0.73 -4.74 -3.45
CA VAL A 172 0.00 -3.49 -3.23
C VAL A 172 -1.51 -3.72 -3.25
N HIS A 173 -2.04 -4.17 -4.39
CA HIS A 173 -3.48 -4.19 -4.62
C HIS A 173 -4.19 -5.34 -3.90
N SER A 174 -3.63 -6.55 -3.87
CA SER A 174 -4.26 -7.63 -3.10
C SER A 174 -4.13 -7.40 -1.60
N VAL A 175 -3.01 -6.90 -1.11
CA VAL A 175 -2.86 -6.56 0.31
C VAL A 175 -3.88 -5.49 0.71
N GLY A 176 -3.95 -4.39 -0.02
CA GLY A 176 -4.97 -3.36 0.21
C GLY A 176 -6.40 -3.91 0.09
N GLY A 177 -6.67 -4.74 -0.91
CA GLY A 177 -7.97 -5.35 -1.15
C GLY A 177 -8.42 -6.30 -0.03
N TRP A 178 -7.54 -7.15 0.50
CA TRP A 178 -7.86 -8.05 1.63
C TRP A 178 -8.15 -7.26 2.90
N ILE A 179 -7.34 -6.24 3.20
CA ILE A 179 -7.58 -5.37 4.36
C ILE A 179 -8.91 -4.63 4.19
N ALA A 180 -9.19 -4.12 2.98
CA ALA A 180 -10.44 -3.46 2.64
C ALA A 180 -11.65 -4.38 2.83
N LEU A 181 -11.55 -5.65 2.41
CA LEU A 181 -12.60 -6.66 2.58
C LEU A 181 -12.92 -6.89 4.06
N VAL A 182 -11.88 -7.13 4.86
CA VAL A 182 -12.04 -7.36 6.31
C VAL A 182 -12.61 -6.10 6.99
N GLY A 183 -12.06 -4.93 6.68
CA GLY A 183 -12.54 -3.65 7.21
C GLY A 183 -14.01 -3.39 6.85
N ALA A 184 -14.39 -3.63 5.60
CA ALA A 184 -15.78 -3.48 5.15
C ALA A 184 -16.73 -4.46 5.84
N ALA A 185 -16.30 -5.71 6.05
CA ALA A 185 -17.08 -6.74 6.74
C ALA A 185 -17.32 -6.37 8.22
N ILE A 186 -16.30 -5.87 8.91
CA ILE A 186 -16.40 -5.46 10.33
C ILE A 186 -17.28 -4.22 10.49
N LEU A 187 -17.12 -3.22 9.61
CA LEU A 187 -17.86 -1.95 9.70
C LEU A 187 -19.31 -2.06 9.24
N GLY A 188 -19.63 -3.06 8.43
CA GLY A 188 -20.96 -3.23 7.84
C GLY A 188 -21.27 -2.16 6.77
N PRO A 189 -22.54 -2.07 6.32
CA PRO A 189 -22.94 -1.16 5.27
C PRO A 189 -23.00 0.31 5.73
N ARG A 190 -22.89 1.23 4.76
CA ARG A 190 -23.12 2.66 5.01
C ARG A 190 -24.55 2.91 5.47
N ILE A 191 -24.75 3.87 6.37
CA ILE A 191 -26.09 4.28 6.84
C ILE A 191 -26.96 4.68 5.64
N GLY A 192 -28.14 4.07 5.53
CA GLY A 192 -29.07 4.31 4.44
C GLY A 192 -28.85 3.44 3.20
N LYS A 193 -27.83 2.53 3.20
CA LYS A 193 -27.57 1.61 2.08
C LYS A 193 -28.68 0.57 1.91
N TYR A 194 -29.23 0.08 3.01
CA TYR A 194 -30.34 -0.88 2.98
C TYR A 194 -31.55 -0.31 3.69
N GLY A 195 -32.75 -0.54 3.11
CA GLY A 195 -34.02 -0.20 3.72
C GLY A 195 -34.43 -1.21 4.79
N LYS A 196 -35.54 -0.93 5.49
CA LYS A 196 -36.12 -1.89 6.45
C LYS A 196 -36.55 -3.21 5.78
N ASP A 197 -36.77 -3.17 4.49
CA ASP A 197 -37.08 -4.32 3.62
C ASP A 197 -35.87 -5.14 3.18
N GLY A 198 -34.66 -4.79 3.65
CA GLY A 198 -33.39 -5.40 3.28
C GLY A 198 -32.90 -5.06 1.85
N LYS A 199 -33.66 -4.28 1.08
CA LYS A 199 -33.28 -3.92 -0.29
C LYS A 199 -32.23 -2.82 -0.31
N SER A 200 -31.25 -2.98 -1.22
CA SER A 200 -30.23 -1.97 -1.47
C SER A 200 -30.83 -0.71 -2.07
N ARG A 201 -30.41 0.44 -1.58
CA ARG A 201 -30.84 1.76 -2.04
C ARG A 201 -29.65 2.60 -2.49
N ALA A 202 -29.87 3.45 -3.50
CA ALA A 202 -28.90 4.47 -3.86
C ALA A 202 -28.72 5.48 -2.71
N ILE A 203 -27.49 5.87 -2.44
CA ILE A 203 -27.18 6.96 -1.49
C ILE A 203 -26.87 8.18 -2.36
N PRO A 204 -27.76 9.18 -2.43
CA PRO A 204 -27.55 10.35 -3.29
C PRO A 204 -26.44 11.26 -2.75
N GLY A 205 -25.88 12.09 -3.64
CA GLY A 205 -24.90 13.12 -3.28
C GLY A 205 -23.46 12.81 -3.71
N GLN A 206 -23.25 11.80 -4.57
CA GLN A 206 -21.99 11.56 -5.26
C GLN A 206 -21.78 12.58 -6.39
N SER A 207 -20.55 12.75 -6.83
CA SER A 207 -20.15 13.56 -7.98
C SER A 207 -19.37 12.71 -8.98
N LEU A 208 -20.05 12.29 -10.06
CA LEU A 208 -19.40 11.53 -11.14
C LEU A 208 -18.35 12.35 -11.91
N THR A 209 -18.40 13.68 -11.78
CA THR A 209 -17.38 14.56 -12.38
C THR A 209 -16.02 14.44 -11.69
N LEU A 210 -15.99 14.02 -10.42
CA LEU A 210 -14.75 13.79 -9.65
C LEU A 210 -14.25 12.35 -9.76
N ALA A 211 -15.11 11.39 -10.09
CA ALA A 211 -14.79 9.99 -10.26
C ALA A 211 -14.29 9.68 -11.67
#